data_d933f4a2425aee14b743e75a5b72be34
#
_entry.id   d933f4a2425aee14b743e75a5b72be34
#
_cell.length_a   1.000
_cell.length_b   1.000
_cell.length_c   1.000
_cell.angle_alpha   90.00
_cell.angle_beta   90.00
_cell.angle_gamma   90.00
#
_symmetry.space_group_name_H-M   'P 1'
#
loop_
_entity.id
_entity.type
_entity.pdbx_description
1 polymer ?
#
loop_
_entity_poly.entity_id
_entity_poly.type
_entity_poly.pdbx_seq_one_letter_code
_entity_poly.pdbx_strand_id
1 'polypeptide(L)'
;MNCVIKPLDVLILIYDIIINMRKKRLIFYCIILMFFCQCSTGVMAITEAQSEAIVEHCATIKDDLKKVQKEDARVRVYLGGYYETILSKFITPLNVRLVENNLSSAGLVENQNDFAASRTIFANDFINYQQGLEELVGMDCKEKSEEFYNKLVTVRQKRKTMVQDVLKMRSLISEHVKLVEGLKGKL
;
A
#
# COMPACT_ATOMS: atom_id res chain seq x y z
N MET A 1 -11.15 3.72 -16.80
CA MET A 1 -11.19 5.15 -17.15
C MET A 1 -11.07 5.94 -15.86
N ASN A 2 -9.91 6.58 -15.63
CA ASN A 2 -9.65 7.35 -14.41
C ASN A 2 -10.21 8.76 -14.60
N CYS A 3 -11.26 9.09 -13.84
CA CYS A 3 -11.77 10.48 -13.79
C CYS A 3 -10.88 11.26 -12.80
N VAL A 4 -9.83 11.90 -13.31
CA VAL A 4 -9.01 12.83 -12.52
C VAL A 4 -9.61 14.21 -12.73
N ILE A 5 -10.41 14.67 -11.77
CA ILE A 5 -10.88 16.06 -11.73
C ILE A 5 -9.72 16.91 -11.21
N LYS A 6 -9.25 17.85 -12.03
CA LYS A 6 -8.19 18.80 -11.63
C LYS A 6 -8.72 19.75 -10.55
N PRO A 7 -7.95 20.05 -9.50
CA PRO A 7 -8.38 20.90 -8.39
C PRO A 7 -8.73 22.34 -8.81
N LEU A 8 -8.30 22.79 -9.99
CA LEU A 8 -8.59 24.12 -10.52
C LEU A 8 -10.05 24.28 -10.99
N ASP A 9 -10.67 23.21 -11.50
CA ASP A 9 -12.06 23.27 -11.99
C ASP A 9 -13.07 23.38 -10.84
N VAL A 10 -12.73 22.85 -9.67
CA VAL A 10 -13.56 22.95 -8.45
C VAL A 10 -13.55 24.37 -7.89
N LEU A 11 -12.43 25.07 -7.95
CA LEU A 11 -12.28 26.44 -7.44
C LEU A 11 -13.06 27.46 -8.29
N ILE A 12 -13.10 27.29 -9.61
CA ILE A 12 -13.84 28.14 -10.51
C ILE A 12 -15.36 27.98 -10.30
N LEU A 13 -15.83 26.74 -10.09
CA LEU A 13 -17.24 26.45 -9.80
C LEU A 13 -17.71 27.04 -8.46
N ILE A 14 -16.84 27.07 -7.46
CA ILE A 14 -17.12 27.66 -6.14
C ILE A 14 -17.20 29.18 -6.22
N TYR A 15 -16.38 29.82 -7.05
CA TYR A 15 -16.37 31.27 -7.20
C TYR A 15 -17.62 31.81 -7.88
N ASP A 16 -18.14 31.16 -8.93
CA ASP A 16 -19.40 31.53 -9.60
C ASP A 16 -20.64 31.29 -8.75
N ILE A 17 -20.60 30.36 -7.82
CA ILE A 17 -21.71 30.04 -6.89
C ILE A 17 -21.83 31.08 -5.78
N ILE A 18 -20.74 31.69 -5.33
CA ILE A 18 -20.75 32.69 -4.24
C ILE A 18 -21.41 34.02 -4.66
N ILE A 19 -21.31 34.40 -5.94
CA ILE A 19 -21.81 35.70 -6.43
C ILE A 19 -23.32 35.73 -6.61
N ASN A 20 -24.05 34.60 -6.70
CA ASN A 20 -25.48 34.55 -7.00
C ASN A 20 -26.35 33.96 -5.87
N MET A 21 -26.05 34.23 -4.65
CA MET A 21 -26.42 33.48 -3.44
C MET A 21 -27.81 33.71 -2.84
N ARG A 22 -28.78 34.40 -3.45
CA ARG A 22 -30.10 34.58 -2.81
C ARG A 22 -31.23 33.67 -3.31
N LYS A 23 -31.16 33.11 -4.51
CA LYS A 23 -32.21 32.21 -5.06
C LYS A 23 -31.78 30.74 -5.23
N LYS A 24 -30.51 30.37 -5.02
CA LYS A 24 -29.95 29.04 -5.37
C LYS A 24 -29.63 28.10 -4.20
N ARG A 25 -29.97 28.45 -2.94
CA ARG A 25 -29.69 27.60 -1.79
C ARG A 25 -30.34 26.21 -1.87
N LEU A 26 -31.54 26.12 -2.41
CA LEU A 26 -32.24 24.82 -2.51
C LEU A 26 -31.61 23.89 -3.59
N ILE A 27 -31.20 24.46 -4.72
CA ILE A 27 -30.56 23.69 -5.80
C ILE A 27 -29.19 23.18 -5.39
N PHE A 28 -28.45 23.98 -4.60
CA PHE A 28 -27.15 23.60 -4.06
C PHE A 28 -27.20 22.40 -3.10
N TYR A 29 -28.23 22.36 -2.23
CA TYR A 29 -28.44 21.21 -1.34
C TYR A 29 -28.82 19.93 -2.11
N CYS A 30 -29.62 20.04 -3.18
CA CYS A 30 -29.94 18.89 -4.02
C CYS A 30 -28.73 18.36 -4.80
N ILE A 31 -27.84 19.24 -5.27
CA ILE A 31 -26.61 18.82 -5.98
C ILE A 31 -25.63 18.16 -5.01
N ILE A 32 -25.45 18.68 -3.80
CA ILE A 32 -24.62 18.06 -2.78
C ILE A 32 -25.16 16.68 -2.36
N LEU A 33 -26.48 16.55 -2.17
CA LEU A 33 -27.12 15.28 -1.87
C LEU A 33 -26.96 14.25 -3.00
N MET A 34 -27.02 14.68 -4.26
CA MET A 34 -26.76 13.79 -5.41
C MET A 34 -25.26 13.38 -5.50
N PHE A 35 -24.33 14.26 -5.15
CA PHE A 35 -22.89 13.91 -5.12
C PHE A 35 -22.53 12.97 -3.98
N PHE A 36 -23.20 13.05 -2.83
CA PHE A 36 -22.98 12.13 -1.71
C PHE A 36 -23.56 10.73 -1.96
N CYS A 37 -24.50 10.57 -2.89
CA CYS A 37 -25.14 9.28 -3.18
C CYS A 37 -24.32 8.39 -4.14
N GLN A 38 -23.18 8.84 -4.69
CA GLN A 38 -22.38 8.06 -5.66
C GLN A 38 -21.07 7.49 -5.12
N CYS A 39 -20.77 7.66 -3.83
CA CYS A 39 -19.70 6.91 -3.18
C CYS A 39 -20.23 5.64 -2.52
N SER A 40 -21.07 4.86 -3.24
CA SER A 40 -21.17 3.46 -2.93
C SER A 40 -19.84 2.83 -3.31
N THR A 41 -19.06 2.37 -2.32
CA THR A 41 -18.00 1.39 -2.51
C THR A 41 -18.63 0.18 -3.18
N GLY A 42 -18.65 0.22 -4.51
CA GLY A 42 -19.20 -0.87 -5.30
C GLY A 42 -18.35 -2.10 -5.02
N VAL A 43 -18.91 -3.03 -4.24
CA VAL A 43 -18.52 -4.41 -4.37
C VAL A 43 -18.70 -4.70 -5.85
N MET A 44 -17.60 -4.86 -6.59
CA MET A 44 -17.66 -5.20 -8.00
C MET A 44 -18.29 -6.60 -8.06
N ALA A 45 -19.57 -6.65 -8.40
CA ALA A 45 -20.23 -7.92 -8.64
C ALA A 45 -19.44 -8.65 -9.73
N ILE A 46 -19.07 -9.89 -9.45
CA ILE A 46 -18.43 -10.76 -10.44
C ILE A 46 -19.36 -10.94 -11.63
N THR A 47 -18.83 -10.85 -12.85
CA THR A 47 -19.61 -11.15 -14.05
C THR A 47 -19.79 -12.67 -14.17
N GLU A 48 -20.87 -13.11 -14.83
CA GLU A 48 -21.13 -14.52 -15.07
C GLU A 48 -19.94 -15.21 -15.78
N ALA A 49 -19.38 -14.58 -16.80
CA ALA A 49 -18.20 -15.07 -17.50
C ALA A 49 -16.97 -15.23 -16.60
N GLN A 50 -16.78 -14.33 -15.60
CA GLN A 50 -15.69 -14.47 -14.62
C GLN A 50 -15.94 -15.62 -13.66
N SER A 51 -17.18 -15.81 -13.23
CA SER A 51 -17.59 -16.93 -12.37
C SER A 51 -17.36 -18.26 -13.07
N GLU A 52 -17.81 -18.40 -14.32
CA GLU A 52 -17.60 -19.60 -15.15
C GLU A 52 -16.10 -19.89 -15.33
N ALA A 53 -15.29 -18.89 -15.67
CA ALA A 53 -13.85 -19.06 -15.82
C ALA A 53 -13.16 -19.51 -14.52
N ILE A 54 -13.61 -19.05 -13.36
CA ILE A 54 -13.09 -19.48 -12.06
C ILE A 54 -13.45 -20.94 -11.81
N VAL A 55 -14.71 -21.35 -12.09
CA VAL A 55 -15.17 -22.73 -11.91
C VAL A 55 -14.41 -23.68 -12.83
N GLU A 56 -14.27 -23.34 -14.12
CA GLU A 56 -13.58 -24.14 -15.11
C GLU A 56 -12.10 -24.33 -14.79
N HIS A 57 -11.41 -23.26 -14.39
CA HIS A 57 -9.97 -23.27 -14.15
C HIS A 57 -9.58 -23.35 -12.67
N CYS A 58 -10.52 -23.71 -11.78
CA CYS A 58 -10.34 -23.70 -10.33
C CYS A 58 -9.07 -24.42 -9.87
N ALA A 59 -8.76 -25.60 -10.37
CA ALA A 59 -7.59 -26.37 -9.99
C ALA A 59 -6.28 -25.64 -10.41
N THR A 60 -6.23 -25.18 -11.64
CA THR A 60 -5.06 -24.45 -12.20
C THR A 60 -4.80 -23.17 -11.43
N ILE A 61 -5.86 -22.38 -11.13
CA ILE A 61 -5.77 -21.16 -10.35
C ILE A 61 -5.19 -21.44 -8.95
N LYS A 62 -5.69 -22.48 -8.27
CA LYS A 62 -5.19 -22.88 -6.94
C LYS A 62 -3.73 -23.30 -6.97
N ASP A 63 -3.30 -24.03 -8.00
CA ASP A 63 -1.89 -24.44 -8.13
C ASP A 63 -0.97 -23.25 -8.43
N ASP A 64 -1.41 -22.28 -9.22
CA ASP A 64 -0.65 -21.04 -9.44
C ASP A 64 -0.58 -20.17 -8.19
N LEU A 65 -1.68 -20.09 -7.41
CA LEU A 65 -1.66 -19.39 -6.11
C LEU A 65 -0.69 -20.03 -5.12
N LYS A 66 -0.58 -21.37 -5.06
CA LYS A 66 0.42 -22.07 -4.25
C LYS A 66 1.84 -21.77 -4.69
N LYS A 67 2.12 -21.69 -6.01
CA LYS A 67 3.42 -21.25 -6.51
C LYS A 67 3.74 -19.83 -6.07
N VAL A 68 2.80 -18.88 -6.23
CA VAL A 68 2.95 -17.50 -5.76
C VAL A 68 3.21 -17.46 -4.26
N GLN A 69 2.47 -18.23 -3.46
CA GLN A 69 2.67 -18.32 -2.00
C GLN A 69 4.10 -18.73 -1.65
N LYS A 70 4.61 -19.75 -2.32
CA LYS A 70 5.98 -20.25 -2.11
C LYS A 70 7.05 -19.25 -2.50
N GLU A 71 6.89 -18.61 -3.66
CA GLU A 71 7.87 -17.62 -4.15
C GLU A 71 7.85 -16.35 -3.30
N ASP A 72 6.68 -15.83 -2.95
CA ASP A 72 6.57 -14.64 -2.09
C ASP A 72 7.13 -14.91 -0.68
N ALA A 73 6.98 -16.15 -0.14
CA ALA A 73 7.61 -16.54 1.12
C ALA A 73 9.15 -16.50 1.03
N ARG A 74 9.75 -16.94 -0.07
CA ARG A 74 11.20 -16.85 -0.30
C ARG A 74 11.67 -15.39 -0.38
N VAL A 75 10.94 -14.56 -1.12
CA VAL A 75 11.23 -13.12 -1.25
C VAL A 75 11.17 -12.44 0.12
N ARG A 76 10.19 -12.77 0.96
CA ARG A 76 10.10 -12.26 2.33
C ARG A 76 11.32 -12.58 3.16
N VAL A 77 11.77 -13.84 3.15
CA VAL A 77 12.93 -14.26 3.93
C VAL A 77 14.18 -13.48 3.48
N TYR A 78 14.36 -13.35 2.16
CA TYR A 78 15.47 -12.58 1.59
C TYR A 78 15.41 -11.10 1.99
N LEU A 79 14.28 -10.44 1.78
CA LEU A 79 14.10 -9.01 2.10
C LEU A 79 14.17 -8.76 3.60
N GLY A 80 13.60 -9.64 4.43
CA GLY A 80 13.67 -9.53 5.89
C GLY A 80 15.10 -9.57 6.39
N GLY A 81 15.90 -10.53 5.92
CA GLY A 81 17.33 -10.65 6.25
C GLY A 81 18.14 -9.45 5.73
N TYR A 82 17.84 -8.98 4.52
CA TYR A 82 18.50 -7.82 3.92
C TYR A 82 18.26 -6.54 4.75
N TYR A 83 17.02 -6.24 5.07
CA TYR A 83 16.67 -5.04 5.84
C TYR A 83 17.12 -5.11 7.29
N GLU A 84 17.09 -6.31 7.90
CA GLU A 84 17.69 -6.52 9.22
C GLU A 84 19.20 -6.22 9.19
N THR A 85 19.89 -6.71 8.18
CA THR A 85 21.34 -6.47 8.05
C THR A 85 21.64 -4.97 7.86
N ILE A 86 20.86 -4.28 7.02
CA ILE A 86 21.02 -2.83 6.83
C ILE A 86 20.83 -2.09 8.17
N LEU A 87 19.78 -2.38 8.89
CA LEU A 87 19.50 -1.70 10.16
C LEU A 87 20.57 -2.02 11.20
N SER A 88 20.86 -3.30 11.43
CA SER A 88 21.70 -3.73 12.55
C SER A 88 23.20 -3.59 12.30
N LYS A 89 23.66 -3.67 11.03
CA LYS A 89 25.08 -3.65 10.71
C LYS A 89 25.56 -2.33 10.11
N PHE A 90 24.66 -1.52 9.58
CA PHE A 90 25.04 -0.26 8.92
C PHE A 90 24.42 0.97 9.60
N ILE A 91 23.09 1.09 9.61
CA ILE A 91 22.42 2.30 10.09
C ILE A 91 22.69 2.52 11.59
N THR A 92 22.37 1.53 12.43
CA THR A 92 22.48 1.68 13.88
C THR A 92 23.91 1.90 14.34
N PRO A 93 24.94 1.11 13.95
CA PRO A 93 26.31 1.35 14.37
C PRO A 93 26.89 2.67 13.87
N LEU A 94 26.50 3.11 12.65
CA LEU A 94 26.93 4.39 12.13
C LEU A 94 26.35 5.55 12.97
N ASN A 95 25.06 5.52 13.26
CA ASN A 95 24.43 6.56 14.06
C ASN A 95 25.02 6.62 15.49
N VAL A 96 25.31 5.47 16.12
CA VAL A 96 25.99 5.44 17.43
C VAL A 96 27.36 6.15 17.36
N ARG A 97 28.19 5.82 16.36
CA ARG A 97 29.52 6.47 16.18
C ARG A 97 29.40 7.96 15.92
N LEU A 98 28.39 8.39 15.16
CA LEU A 98 28.17 9.83 14.90
C LEU A 98 27.78 10.57 16.18
N VAL A 99 26.94 9.97 17.02
CA VAL A 99 26.59 10.52 18.34
C VAL A 99 27.82 10.63 19.23
N GLU A 100 28.64 9.58 19.33
CA GLU A 100 29.87 9.54 20.14
C GLU A 100 30.91 10.64 19.71
N ASN A 101 30.89 11.01 18.43
CA ASN A 101 31.78 12.03 17.89
C ASN A 101 31.11 13.43 17.76
N ASN A 102 29.96 13.64 18.37
CA ASN A 102 29.17 14.89 18.31
C ASN A 102 28.77 15.32 16.87
N LEU A 103 28.69 14.38 15.94
CA LEU A 103 28.33 14.60 14.54
C LEU A 103 26.89 14.20 14.23
N SER A 104 26.15 13.73 15.23
CA SER A 104 24.76 13.27 15.06
C SER A 104 23.86 14.41 14.61
N SER A 105 22.93 14.08 13.72
CA SER A 105 21.80 14.94 13.37
C SER A 105 20.47 14.28 13.75
N ALA A 106 19.48 15.09 14.15
CA ALA A 106 18.14 14.61 14.46
C ALA A 106 17.54 13.81 13.29
N GLY A 107 17.79 14.24 12.05
CA GLY A 107 17.30 13.55 10.85
C GLY A 107 17.83 12.12 10.67
N LEU A 108 19.07 11.82 11.11
CA LEU A 108 19.62 10.45 11.06
C LEU A 108 18.92 9.52 12.06
N VAL A 109 18.64 10.03 13.27
CA VAL A 109 17.93 9.26 14.29
C VAL A 109 16.48 9.02 13.88
N GLU A 110 15.81 10.04 13.36
CA GLU A 110 14.44 9.95 12.84
C GLU A 110 14.36 8.94 11.70
N ASN A 111 15.24 9.03 10.70
CA ASN A 111 15.28 8.08 9.58
C ASN A 111 15.53 6.64 10.04
N GLN A 112 16.38 6.41 11.05
CA GLN A 112 16.60 5.08 11.64
C GLN A 112 15.30 4.54 12.26
N ASN A 113 14.59 5.37 13.04
CA ASN A 113 13.33 4.98 13.68
C ASN A 113 12.25 4.68 12.64
N ASP A 114 12.12 5.50 11.60
CA ASP A 114 11.19 5.30 10.50
C ASP A 114 11.49 4.02 9.73
N PHE A 115 12.78 3.71 9.52
CA PHE A 115 13.19 2.47 8.87
C PHE A 115 12.83 1.25 9.72
N ALA A 116 13.10 1.27 11.03
CA ALA A 116 12.75 0.20 11.95
C ALA A 116 11.21 -0.02 12.03
N ALA A 117 10.44 1.06 12.10
CA ALA A 117 8.97 1.02 12.07
C ALA A 117 8.45 0.44 10.74
N SER A 118 8.97 0.92 9.60
CA SER A 118 8.55 0.43 8.27
C SER A 118 8.87 -1.06 8.09
N ARG A 119 9.97 -1.56 8.64
CA ARG A 119 10.30 -2.99 8.64
C ARG A 119 9.27 -3.82 9.42
N THR A 120 8.82 -3.30 10.56
CA THR A 120 7.78 -3.96 11.37
C THR A 120 6.44 -3.98 10.64
N ILE A 121 6.06 -2.88 9.99
CA ILE A 121 4.84 -2.79 9.16
C ILE A 121 4.91 -3.83 8.04
N PHE A 122 6.00 -3.87 7.27
CA PHE A 122 6.20 -4.87 6.22
C PHE A 122 6.05 -6.32 6.73
N ALA A 123 6.62 -6.63 7.90
CA ALA A 123 6.50 -7.97 8.47
C ALA A 123 5.05 -8.34 8.79
N ASN A 124 4.29 -7.42 9.38
CA ASN A 124 2.89 -7.62 9.73
C ASN A 124 2.00 -7.73 8.47
N ASP A 125 2.21 -6.87 7.48
CA ASP A 125 1.45 -6.87 6.23
C ASP A 125 1.74 -8.14 5.43
N PHE A 126 2.98 -8.66 5.49
CA PHE A 126 3.30 -9.95 4.91
C PHE A 126 2.53 -11.10 5.58
N ILE A 127 2.46 -11.13 6.91
CA ILE A 127 1.69 -12.14 7.66
C ILE A 127 0.22 -12.08 7.25
N ASN A 128 -0.37 -10.89 7.23
CA ASN A 128 -1.76 -10.67 6.83
C ASN A 128 -2.04 -11.09 5.37
N TYR A 129 -1.07 -10.87 4.48
CA TYR A 129 -1.15 -11.32 3.09
C TYR A 129 -1.10 -12.85 3.00
N GLN A 130 -0.15 -13.50 3.68
CA GLN A 130 0.01 -14.95 3.65
C GLN A 130 -1.23 -15.67 4.19
N GLN A 131 -1.78 -15.18 5.30
CA GLN A 131 -3.04 -15.71 5.84
C GLN A 131 -4.18 -15.60 4.81
N GLY A 132 -4.34 -14.42 4.18
CA GLY A 132 -5.35 -14.24 3.16
C GLY A 132 -5.15 -15.16 1.94
N LEU A 133 -3.91 -15.41 1.55
CA LEU A 133 -3.57 -16.30 0.44
C LEU A 133 -3.82 -17.77 0.80
N GLU A 134 -3.52 -18.18 2.04
CA GLU A 134 -3.79 -19.52 2.55
C GLU A 134 -5.30 -19.81 2.58
N GLU A 135 -6.10 -18.88 3.12
CA GLU A 135 -7.56 -18.96 3.09
C GLU A 135 -8.10 -19.08 1.67
N LEU A 136 -7.56 -18.28 0.73
CA LEU A 136 -7.96 -18.32 -0.69
C LEU A 136 -7.64 -19.68 -1.33
N VAL A 137 -6.46 -20.23 -1.07
CA VAL A 137 -6.05 -21.56 -1.58
C VAL A 137 -6.92 -22.68 -0.98
N GLY A 138 -7.35 -22.53 0.29
CA GLY A 138 -8.23 -23.46 0.97
C GLY A 138 -9.69 -23.44 0.49
N MET A 139 -10.15 -22.32 -0.11
CA MET A 139 -11.54 -22.12 -0.48
C MET A 139 -11.96 -23.00 -1.67
N ASP A 140 -13.21 -23.46 -1.67
CA ASP A 140 -13.79 -24.12 -2.83
C ASP A 140 -14.24 -23.11 -3.88
N CYS A 141 -13.44 -22.95 -4.94
CA CYS A 141 -13.71 -22.02 -6.02
C CYS A 141 -14.78 -22.49 -7.01
N LYS A 142 -15.19 -23.77 -6.95
CA LYS A 142 -16.30 -24.28 -7.79
C LYS A 142 -17.66 -23.94 -7.19
N GLU A 143 -17.80 -24.19 -5.88
CA GLU A 143 -19.05 -23.91 -5.17
C GLU A 143 -19.22 -22.45 -4.79
N LYS A 144 -18.09 -21.72 -4.58
CA LYS A 144 -18.05 -20.37 -4.02
C LYS A 144 -17.26 -19.40 -4.90
N SER A 145 -17.53 -19.39 -6.21
CA SER A 145 -16.78 -18.60 -7.20
C SER A 145 -16.79 -17.09 -6.91
N GLU A 146 -17.90 -16.54 -6.43
CA GLU A 146 -18.00 -15.11 -6.07
C GLU A 146 -17.21 -14.79 -4.81
N GLU A 147 -17.32 -15.59 -3.75
CA GLU A 147 -16.51 -15.40 -2.52
C GLU A 147 -15.02 -15.53 -2.83
N PHE A 148 -14.65 -16.51 -3.66
CA PHE A 148 -13.29 -16.72 -4.12
C PHE A 148 -12.74 -15.50 -4.86
N TYR A 149 -13.51 -14.94 -5.79
CA TYR A 149 -13.12 -13.73 -6.53
C TYR A 149 -12.90 -12.53 -5.58
N ASN A 150 -13.83 -12.28 -4.68
CA ASN A 150 -13.77 -11.19 -3.73
C ASN A 150 -12.54 -11.32 -2.80
N LYS A 151 -12.27 -12.54 -2.36
CA LYS A 151 -11.07 -12.86 -1.57
C LYS A 151 -9.79 -12.66 -2.38
N LEU A 152 -9.78 -13.07 -3.65
CA LEU A 152 -8.66 -12.86 -4.57
C LEU A 152 -8.34 -11.37 -4.76
N VAL A 153 -9.36 -10.53 -4.94
CA VAL A 153 -9.21 -9.07 -5.03
C VAL A 153 -8.59 -8.51 -3.76
N THR A 154 -9.08 -8.94 -2.59
CA THR A 154 -8.55 -8.54 -1.28
C THR A 154 -7.07 -8.94 -1.11
N VAL A 155 -6.72 -10.18 -1.46
CA VAL A 155 -5.33 -10.69 -1.39
C VAL A 155 -4.41 -9.92 -2.33
N ARG A 156 -4.87 -9.61 -3.55
CA ARG A 156 -4.11 -8.75 -4.49
C ARG A 156 -3.85 -7.36 -3.92
N GLN A 157 -4.83 -6.77 -3.23
CA GLN A 157 -4.66 -5.47 -2.59
C GLN A 157 -3.63 -5.54 -1.46
N LYS A 158 -3.67 -6.56 -0.60
CA LYS A 158 -2.66 -6.79 0.44
C LYS A 158 -1.25 -6.92 -0.15
N ARG A 159 -1.11 -7.65 -1.28
CA ARG A 159 0.17 -7.76 -1.99
C ARG A 159 0.68 -6.41 -2.50
N LYS A 160 -0.20 -5.55 -3.01
CA LYS A 160 0.16 -4.17 -3.39
C LYS A 160 0.67 -3.36 -2.21
N THR A 161 0.03 -3.46 -1.04
CA THR A 161 0.48 -2.78 0.19
C THR A 161 1.91 -3.19 0.53
N MET A 162 2.23 -4.49 0.54
CA MET A 162 3.61 -4.95 0.79
C MET A 162 4.63 -4.38 -0.21
N VAL A 163 4.26 -4.23 -1.49
CA VAL A 163 5.14 -3.60 -2.49
C VAL A 163 5.41 -2.14 -2.11
N GLN A 164 4.41 -1.41 -1.61
CA GLN A 164 4.59 -0.03 -1.13
C GLN A 164 5.51 0.02 0.10
N ASP A 165 5.41 -0.94 1.01
CA ASP A 165 6.31 -1.02 2.17
C ASP A 165 7.76 -1.21 1.73
N VAL A 166 8.01 -2.09 0.76
CA VAL A 166 9.35 -2.29 0.17
C VAL A 166 9.88 -1.00 -0.46
N LEU A 167 9.04 -0.28 -1.20
CA LEU A 167 9.40 1.00 -1.82
C LEU A 167 9.71 2.07 -0.75
N LYS A 168 8.92 2.12 0.32
CA LYS A 168 9.15 3.01 1.46
C LYS A 168 10.51 2.73 2.13
N MET A 169 10.82 1.47 2.43
CA MET A 169 12.11 1.10 3.03
C MET A 169 13.30 1.45 2.11
N ARG A 170 13.16 1.24 0.80
CA ARG A 170 14.18 1.66 -0.17
C ARG A 170 14.39 3.18 -0.19
N SER A 171 13.30 3.94 -0.11
CA SER A 171 13.36 5.41 0.00
C SER A 171 14.12 5.85 1.24
N LEU A 172 13.83 5.24 2.40
CA LEU A 172 14.49 5.54 3.67
C LEU A 172 15.99 5.21 3.64
N ILE A 173 16.40 4.11 2.98
CA ILE A 173 17.81 3.80 2.76
C ILE A 173 18.50 4.93 1.93
N SER A 174 17.85 5.33 0.83
CA SER A 174 18.38 6.39 -0.03
C SER A 174 18.50 7.73 0.71
N GLU A 175 17.51 8.05 1.55
CA GLU A 175 17.52 9.24 2.39
C GLU A 175 18.63 9.17 3.44
N HIS A 176 18.82 8.02 4.10
CA HIS A 176 19.91 7.81 5.05
C HIS A 176 21.27 8.09 4.40
N VAL A 177 21.51 7.59 3.20
CA VAL A 177 22.76 7.84 2.46
C VAL A 177 22.96 9.33 2.22
N LYS A 178 21.93 10.07 1.79
CA LYS A 178 22.01 11.54 1.57
C LYS A 178 22.30 12.29 2.85
N LEU A 179 21.68 11.91 3.97
CA LEU A 179 21.93 12.52 5.28
C LEU A 179 23.38 12.32 5.71
N VAL A 180 23.94 11.13 5.51
CA VAL A 180 25.36 10.84 5.80
C VAL A 180 26.29 11.62 4.87
N GLU A 181 25.98 11.69 3.58
CA GLU A 181 26.76 12.48 2.62
C GLU A 181 26.79 13.96 2.99
N GLY A 182 25.68 14.51 3.50
CA GLY A 182 25.60 15.88 4.01
C GLY A 182 26.51 16.18 5.21
N LEU A 183 27.01 15.15 5.91
CA LEU A 183 27.96 15.32 6.99
C LEU A 183 29.43 15.46 6.51
N LYS A 184 29.74 14.94 5.30
CA LYS A 184 31.13 15.00 4.77
C LYS A 184 31.70 16.43 4.68
N GLY A 185 30.86 17.44 4.53
CA GLY A 185 31.28 18.85 4.53
C GLY A 185 31.48 19.45 5.92
N LYS A 186 31.24 18.67 7.00
CA LYS A 186 31.39 19.08 8.39
C LYS A 186 32.56 18.38 9.09
N LEU A 187 33.18 17.43 8.41
CA LEU A 187 34.41 16.73 8.81
C LEU A 187 35.64 17.42 8.23
#